data_b34e1105ff851e76d0bdd434914f1ed6
#
_entry.id   b34e1105ff851e76d0bdd434914f1ed6
#
_cell.length_a   1.000
_cell.length_b   1.000
_cell.length_c   1.000
_cell.angle_alpha   90.00
_cell.angle_beta   90.00
_cell.angle_gamma   90.00
#
_symmetry.space_group_name_H-M   'P 1'
#
loop_
_entity.id
_entity.type
_entity.pdbx_description
1 polymer ?
#
loop_
_entity_poly.entity_id
_entity_poly.type
_entity_poly.pdbx_seq_one_letter_code
_entity_poly.pdbx_strand_id
1 'polypeptide(L)'
;MNALEFDGAAFDDLAWWVEHDRKKALRIISLIREVQRDPFHGTGQPERLKHDLAGCWSRRIDQEHRLVYQVLESESKVRVLACRYHY
;
A
#
# COMPACT_ATOMS: atom_id res chain seq x y z
N MET A 1 3.21 16.10 -3.66
CA MET A 1 3.22 14.83 -2.89
C MET A 1 1.85 14.61 -2.27
N ASN A 2 1.35 13.39 -2.32
CA ASN A 2 0.04 13.07 -1.76
C ASN A 2 0.09 12.97 -0.24
N ALA A 3 -1.00 13.37 0.41
CA ALA A 3 -1.19 13.08 1.83
C ALA A 3 -1.39 11.59 2.01
N LEU A 4 -1.08 11.08 3.19
CA LEU A 4 -1.15 9.66 3.50
C LEU A 4 -2.19 9.41 4.58
N GLU A 5 -3.08 8.46 4.34
CA GLU A 5 -4.10 8.04 5.28
C GLU A 5 -4.07 6.51 5.38
N PHE A 6 -4.31 5.98 6.57
CA PHE A 6 -4.38 4.54 6.80
C PHE A 6 -5.75 4.15 7.30
N ASP A 7 -6.33 3.11 6.73
CA ASP A 7 -7.42 2.41 7.40
C ASP A 7 -6.84 1.73 8.64
N GLY A 8 -7.67 1.60 9.69
CA GLY A 8 -7.25 0.95 10.92
C GLY A 8 -6.67 -0.44 10.69
N ALA A 9 -7.32 -1.23 9.83
CA ALA A 9 -6.84 -2.58 9.50
C ALA A 9 -5.44 -2.55 8.86
N ALA A 10 -5.17 -1.56 8.02
CA ALA A 10 -3.87 -1.43 7.38
C ALA A 10 -2.78 -1.06 8.38
N PHE A 11 -3.11 -0.20 9.34
CA PHE A 11 -2.16 0.17 10.38
C PHE A 11 -1.86 -1.03 11.28
N ASP A 12 -2.87 -1.83 11.60
CA ASP A 12 -2.68 -3.08 12.35
C ASP A 12 -1.79 -4.07 11.59
N ASP A 13 -1.96 -4.17 10.26
CA ASP A 13 -1.09 -4.99 9.42
C ASP A 13 0.37 -4.54 9.54
N LEU A 14 0.61 -3.25 9.46
CA LEU A 14 1.97 -2.71 9.56
C LEU A 14 2.57 -3.00 10.93
N ALA A 15 1.79 -2.83 12.00
CA ALA A 15 2.22 -3.15 13.36
C ALA A 15 2.61 -4.62 13.47
N TRP A 16 1.83 -5.52 12.84
CA TRP A 16 2.15 -6.94 12.82
C TRP A 16 3.52 -7.21 12.19
N TRP A 17 3.80 -6.56 11.06
CA TRP A 17 5.11 -6.71 10.39
C TRP A 17 6.25 -6.20 11.25
N VAL A 18 6.07 -5.07 11.94
CA VAL A 18 7.10 -4.51 12.83
C VAL A 18 7.46 -5.52 13.91
N GLU A 19 6.47 -6.27 14.42
CA GLU A 19 6.71 -7.25 15.47
C GLU A 19 7.26 -8.57 14.94
N HIS A 20 6.91 -8.98 13.74
CA HIS A 20 7.20 -10.32 13.23
C HIS A 20 8.28 -10.38 12.15
N ASP A 21 8.43 -9.34 11.36
CA ASP A 21 9.41 -9.32 10.27
C ASP A 21 9.80 -7.87 9.95
N ARG A 22 10.81 -7.41 10.63
CA ARG A 22 11.25 -6.01 10.52
C ARG A 22 11.66 -5.65 9.10
N LYS A 23 12.31 -6.55 8.36
CA LYS A 23 12.73 -6.26 6.99
C LYS A 23 11.54 -5.99 6.09
N LYS A 24 10.47 -6.76 6.24
CA LYS A 24 9.24 -6.55 5.48
C LYS A 24 8.58 -5.25 5.88
N ALA A 25 8.56 -4.90 7.16
CA ALA A 25 8.02 -3.63 7.63
C ALA A 25 8.75 -2.46 6.95
N LEU A 26 10.07 -2.51 6.89
CA LEU A 26 10.87 -1.46 6.26
C LEU A 26 10.61 -1.38 4.75
N ARG A 27 10.46 -2.53 4.09
CA ARG A 27 10.10 -2.56 2.68
C ARG A 27 8.73 -1.91 2.45
N ILE A 28 7.76 -2.22 3.29
CA ILE A 28 6.41 -1.65 3.18
C ILE A 28 6.47 -0.14 3.32
N ILE A 29 7.20 0.36 4.31
CA ILE A 29 7.35 1.80 4.52
C ILE A 29 8.00 2.44 3.28
N SER A 30 9.01 1.79 2.71
CA SER A 30 9.67 2.28 1.51
C SER A 30 8.69 2.35 0.33
N LEU A 31 7.86 1.31 0.16
CA LEU A 31 6.84 1.30 -0.89
C LEU A 31 5.82 2.42 -0.69
N ILE A 32 5.39 2.64 0.55
CA ILE A 32 4.43 3.70 0.87
C ILE A 32 5.01 5.08 0.52
N ARG A 33 6.28 5.30 0.81
CA ARG A 33 6.94 6.57 0.45
C ARG A 33 6.96 6.78 -1.06
N GLU A 34 7.21 5.72 -1.83
CA GLU A 34 7.14 5.81 -3.28
C GLU A 34 5.73 6.13 -3.75
N VAL A 35 4.73 5.46 -3.17
CA VAL A 35 3.32 5.67 -3.52
C VAL A 35 2.90 7.11 -3.26
N GLN A 36 3.39 7.73 -2.19
CA GLN A 36 3.09 9.13 -1.91
C GLN A 36 3.57 10.06 -3.03
N ARG A 37 4.71 9.74 -3.63
CA ARG A 37 5.28 10.57 -4.69
C ARG A 37 4.69 10.25 -6.05
N ASP A 38 4.52 8.97 -6.36
CA ASP A 38 3.96 8.52 -7.62
C ASP A 38 3.19 7.22 -7.39
N PRO A 39 1.85 7.32 -7.23
CA PRO A 39 1.05 6.13 -6.92
C PRO A 39 0.94 5.14 -8.07
N PHE A 40 1.35 5.50 -9.28
CA PHE A 40 1.10 4.68 -10.47
C PHE A 40 2.35 3.98 -11.01
N HIS A 41 3.54 4.39 -10.60
CA HIS A 41 4.80 3.85 -11.10
C HIS A 41 5.77 3.61 -9.97
N GLY A 42 6.66 2.63 -10.15
CA GLY A 42 7.74 2.38 -9.20
C GLY A 42 7.89 0.92 -8.83
N THR A 43 8.49 0.69 -7.68
CA THR A 43 8.85 -0.63 -7.18
C THR A 43 7.62 -1.46 -6.81
N GLY A 44 7.70 -2.77 -6.98
CA GLY A 44 6.65 -3.69 -6.54
C GLY A 44 5.58 -3.94 -7.58
N GLN A 45 5.84 -3.61 -8.84
CA GLN A 45 4.90 -3.86 -9.94
C GLN A 45 3.51 -3.28 -9.64
N PRO A 46 3.38 -1.93 -9.61
CA PRO A 46 2.07 -1.33 -9.37
C PRO A 46 1.04 -1.83 -10.35
N GLU A 47 -0.09 -2.26 -9.85
CA GLU A 47 -1.15 -2.87 -10.65
C GLU A 47 -2.50 -2.32 -10.22
N ARG A 48 -3.29 -1.87 -11.20
CA ARG A 48 -4.65 -1.41 -10.95
C ARG A 48 -5.56 -2.61 -10.64
N LEU A 49 -6.32 -2.49 -9.59
CA LEU A 49 -7.30 -3.51 -9.23
C LEU A 49 -8.63 -3.26 -9.94
N LYS A 50 -9.40 -4.32 -10.16
CA LYS A 50 -10.61 -4.29 -10.97
C LYS A 50 -11.87 -4.49 -10.14
N HIS A 51 -13.02 -4.31 -10.77
CA HIS A 51 -14.36 -4.55 -10.20
C HIS A 51 -14.63 -3.61 -9.03
N ASP A 52 -15.02 -4.17 -7.90
CA ASP A 52 -15.42 -3.40 -6.72
C ASP A 52 -14.27 -2.60 -6.10
N LEU A 53 -13.06 -2.85 -6.57
CA LEU A 53 -11.87 -2.18 -6.07
C LEU A 53 -11.39 -1.07 -7.02
N ALA A 54 -12.32 -0.49 -7.80
CA ALA A 54 -11.99 0.61 -8.70
C ALA A 54 -11.34 1.76 -7.95
N GLY A 55 -10.29 2.33 -8.53
CA GLY A 55 -9.51 3.38 -7.88
C GLY A 55 -8.45 2.85 -6.94
N CYS A 56 -8.40 1.52 -6.76
CA CYS A 56 -7.41 0.88 -5.90
C CYS A 56 -6.29 0.27 -6.72
N TRP A 57 -5.13 0.19 -6.09
CA TRP A 57 -3.91 -0.32 -6.69
C TRP A 57 -3.21 -1.24 -5.70
N SER A 58 -2.34 -2.11 -6.21
CA SER A 58 -1.51 -2.93 -5.35
C SER A 58 -0.06 -2.88 -5.77
N ARG A 59 0.83 -3.11 -4.82
CA ARG A 59 2.27 -3.33 -5.07
C ARG A 59 2.69 -4.57 -4.31
N ARG A 60 3.63 -5.30 -4.87
CA ARG A 60 4.14 -6.53 -4.24
C ARG A 60 5.06 -6.21 -3.08
N ILE A 61 4.75 -6.77 -1.92
CA ILE A 61 5.67 -6.77 -0.78
C ILE A 61 6.62 -7.96 -0.95
N ASP A 62 6.03 -9.13 -1.24
CA ASP A 62 6.74 -10.35 -1.58
C ASP A 62 5.81 -11.21 -2.46
N GLN A 63 6.09 -12.51 -2.61
CA GLN A 63 5.28 -13.37 -3.45
C GLN A 63 3.87 -13.56 -2.93
N GLU A 64 3.68 -13.46 -1.63
CA GLU A 64 2.40 -13.73 -0.98
C GLU A 64 1.63 -12.46 -0.61
N HIS A 65 2.34 -11.41 -0.24
CA HIS A 65 1.74 -10.24 0.38
C HIS A 65 1.75 -9.03 -0.55
N ARG A 66 0.70 -8.20 -0.43
CA ARG A 66 0.53 -7.00 -1.24
C ARG A 66 0.24 -5.79 -0.37
N LEU A 67 0.76 -4.66 -0.78
CA LEU A 67 0.35 -3.35 -0.29
C LEU A 67 -0.82 -2.92 -1.18
N VAL A 68 -1.99 -2.69 -0.57
CA VAL A 68 -3.18 -2.25 -1.31
C VAL A 68 -3.51 -0.84 -0.88
N TYR A 69 -3.73 0.03 -1.85
CA TYR A 69 -4.01 1.44 -1.58
C TYR A 69 -5.00 2.00 -2.59
N GLN A 70 -5.68 3.04 -2.15
CA GLN A 70 -6.65 3.77 -2.98
C GLN A 70 -6.09 5.15 -3.26
N VAL A 71 -6.18 5.56 -4.53
CA VAL A 71 -5.70 6.88 -4.95
C VAL A 71 -6.91 7.81 -5.06
N LEU A 72 -6.89 8.87 -4.26
CA LEU A 72 -7.94 9.87 -4.21
C LEU A 72 -7.39 11.15 -4.84
N GLU A 73 -7.38 11.18 -6.18
CA GLU A 73 -6.69 12.24 -6.91
C GLU A 73 -7.25 13.63 -6.61
N SER A 74 -8.57 13.76 -6.52
CA SER A 74 -9.20 15.07 -6.25
C SER A 74 -8.83 15.61 -4.87
N GLU A 75 -8.39 14.76 -3.96
CA GLU A 75 -7.99 15.16 -2.61
C GLU A 75 -6.47 15.18 -2.43
N SER A 76 -5.72 14.82 -3.47
CA SER A 76 -4.26 14.67 -3.39
C SER A 76 -3.88 13.77 -2.22
N LYS A 77 -4.53 12.61 -2.14
CA LYS A 77 -4.42 11.70 -0.99
C LYS A 77 -4.30 10.25 -1.46
N VAL A 78 -3.53 9.48 -0.72
CA VAL A 78 -3.47 8.03 -0.87
C VAL A 78 -3.90 7.40 0.46
N ARG A 79 -4.84 6.48 0.39
CA ARG A 79 -5.31 5.74 1.56
C ARG A 79 -4.78 4.31 1.49
N VAL A 80 -4.03 3.89 2.49
CA VAL A 80 -3.54 2.52 2.59
C VAL A 80 -4.65 1.66 3.19
N LEU A 81 -5.05 0.61 2.47
CA LEU A 81 -6.17 -0.25 2.86
C LEU A 81 -5.70 -1.55 3.51
N ALA A 82 -4.57 -2.09 3.08
CA ALA A 82 -4.03 -3.34 3.62
C ALA A 82 -2.57 -3.45 3.24
N CYS A 83 -1.79 -4.17 4.06
CA CYS A 83 -0.42 -4.49 3.70
C CYS A 83 -0.02 -5.89 4.16
N ARG A 84 -1.00 -6.79 4.20
CA ARG A 84 -0.77 -8.18 4.55
C ARG A 84 -1.74 -9.04 3.74
N TYR A 85 -1.24 -10.19 3.24
CA TYR A 85 -1.98 -11.06 2.32
C TYR A 85 -2.27 -10.36 0.99
N HIS A 86 -3.20 -10.86 0.22
CA HIS A 86 -3.59 -10.30 -1.08
C HIS A 86 -5.03 -10.70 -1.41
N TYR A 87 -5.55 -10.08 -2.44
CA TYR A 87 -6.86 -10.44 -2.98
C TYR A 87 -6.75 -11.59 -3.96
#